data_4d838f91cbe7a6cd1a011ea90f759b54
#
_entry.id   4d838f91cbe7a6cd1a011ea90f759b54
#
_cell.length_a   1.000
_cell.length_b   1.000
_cell.length_c   1.000
_cell.angle_alpha   90.00
_cell.angle_beta   90.00
_cell.angle_gamma   90.00
#
_symmetry.space_group_name_H-M   'P 1'
#
loop_
_entity.id
_entity.type
_entity.pdbx_description
1 polymer ?
#
loop_
_entity_poly.entity_id
_entity_poly.type
_entity_poly.pdbx_seq_one_letter_code
_entity_poly.pdbx_strand_id
1 'polypeptide(L)'
;MLRNWKMSRLLSVAVMMLVQSITTGVCASSKKGDVNNDGAVTMSDANMVVDQFLSGNTGAVDDVYDVNGDGAVNMSDANMIVNIFLNQIVYVPVDLGLSVKWATCNVGASDPWEYGDYFAWGETEKKERFTYNWETYKWSEGDYHNLTKYVPTSYYDGIVDNKSSLDPEDDAAIVNMGDGWRMPTEGEVEELITKCTWTWYKYRNTKYGGKQGYEVTGTNGNSIFLPAGGYSDINTERNQGTEGAYWTSSLVTSSSNNAYSYLDARLLNFTSSYIYNSRETRFIGACVRGVYTK
;
A
#
# COMPACT_ATOMS: atom_id res chain seq x y z
N MET A 1 -30.16 -48.93 -36.44
CA MET A 1 -30.40 -47.53 -35.99
C MET A 1 -29.95 -47.24 -34.56
N LEU A 2 -28.99 -47.97 -33.98
CA LEU A 2 -28.58 -47.81 -32.58
C LEU A 2 -27.11 -47.39 -32.40
N ARG A 3 -26.40 -47.08 -33.50
CA ARG A 3 -24.95 -46.75 -33.47
C ARG A 3 -24.68 -45.24 -33.50
N ASN A 4 -25.61 -44.39 -33.90
CA ASN A 4 -25.38 -42.94 -34.05
C ASN A 4 -25.80 -42.13 -32.82
N TRP A 5 -26.41 -42.73 -31.80
CA TRP A 5 -26.85 -42.00 -30.59
C TRP A 5 -25.80 -41.94 -29.50
N LYS A 6 -24.81 -42.84 -29.50
CA LYS A 6 -23.69 -42.82 -28.54
C LYS A 6 -22.58 -41.84 -28.89
N MET A 7 -22.40 -41.53 -30.19
CA MET A 7 -21.37 -40.57 -30.63
C MET A 7 -21.79 -39.12 -30.41
N SER A 8 -23.10 -38.78 -30.45
CA SER A 8 -23.55 -37.40 -30.23
C SER A 8 -23.45 -36.97 -28.77
N ARG A 9 -23.56 -37.91 -27.80
CA ARG A 9 -23.40 -37.60 -26.38
C ARG A 9 -21.94 -37.46 -25.95
N LEU A 10 -21.03 -38.18 -26.60
CA LEU A 10 -19.58 -38.04 -26.34
C LEU A 10 -19.00 -36.74 -26.89
N LEU A 11 -19.56 -36.22 -28.02
CA LEU A 11 -19.14 -34.90 -28.53
C LEU A 11 -19.68 -33.74 -27.69
N SER A 12 -20.89 -33.87 -27.11
CA SER A 12 -21.46 -32.83 -26.24
C SER A 12 -20.73 -32.72 -24.90
N VAL A 13 -20.24 -33.82 -24.36
CA VAL A 13 -19.46 -33.79 -23.10
C VAL A 13 -18.05 -33.28 -23.33
N ALA A 14 -17.41 -33.60 -24.49
CA ALA A 14 -16.09 -33.09 -24.84
C ALA A 14 -16.09 -31.57 -25.14
N VAL A 15 -17.18 -31.04 -25.74
CA VAL A 15 -17.32 -29.61 -26.02
C VAL A 15 -17.65 -28.83 -24.74
N MET A 16 -18.37 -29.42 -23.76
CA MET A 16 -18.63 -28.79 -22.48
C MET A 16 -17.39 -28.78 -21.56
N MET A 17 -16.45 -29.70 -21.71
CA MET A 17 -15.19 -29.69 -20.96
C MET A 17 -14.11 -28.79 -21.57
N LEU A 18 -14.27 -28.32 -22.82
CA LEU A 18 -13.32 -27.42 -23.47
C LEU A 18 -13.66 -25.92 -23.32
N VAL A 19 -14.83 -25.59 -22.77
CA VAL A 19 -15.22 -24.18 -22.53
C VAL A 19 -14.99 -23.73 -21.10
N GLN A 20 -14.58 -24.63 -20.18
CA GLN A 20 -14.28 -24.29 -18.79
C GLN A 20 -12.80 -24.08 -18.46
N SER A 21 -11.91 -23.99 -19.45
CA SER A 21 -10.48 -23.81 -19.23
C SER A 21 -9.87 -22.58 -19.86
N ILE A 22 -10.65 -21.51 -20.02
CA ILE A 22 -10.10 -20.17 -20.27
C ILE A 22 -10.75 -19.19 -19.28
N THR A 23 -10.60 -19.46 -18.00
CA THR A 23 -10.44 -18.37 -17.04
C THR A 23 -8.94 -18.10 -16.98
N THR A 24 -8.52 -17.07 -17.65
CA THR A 24 -7.21 -16.47 -17.40
C THR A 24 -7.13 -16.18 -15.92
N GLY A 25 -6.52 -17.08 -15.17
CA GLY A 25 -6.12 -16.80 -13.82
C GLY A 25 -5.15 -15.63 -13.88
N VAL A 26 -5.59 -14.45 -13.49
CA VAL A 26 -4.71 -13.43 -12.97
C VAL A 26 -4.07 -14.11 -11.77
N CYS A 27 -2.79 -14.44 -11.90
CA CYS A 27 -1.99 -14.93 -10.80
C CYS A 27 -1.88 -13.73 -9.84
N ALA A 28 -2.80 -13.61 -8.91
CA ALA A 28 -2.58 -12.80 -7.74
C ALA A 28 -1.33 -13.40 -7.09
N SER A 29 -0.28 -12.61 -6.92
CA SER A 29 0.91 -13.07 -6.21
C SER A 29 0.43 -13.51 -4.82
N SER A 30 0.51 -14.79 -4.52
CA SER A 30 0.08 -15.32 -3.24
C SER A 30 0.90 -14.65 -2.15
N LYS A 31 0.22 -14.04 -1.20
CA LYS A 31 0.85 -13.40 -0.04
C LYS A 31 1.61 -14.50 0.72
N LYS A 32 2.90 -14.27 1.01
CA LYS A 32 3.71 -15.27 1.73
C LYS A 32 3.03 -15.68 3.04
N GLY A 33 2.76 -16.98 3.20
CA GLY A 33 2.06 -17.53 4.35
C GLY A 33 0.54 -17.67 4.20
N ASP A 34 -0.06 -17.14 3.12
CA ASP A 34 -1.46 -17.39 2.76
C ASP A 34 -1.54 -18.70 1.96
N VAL A 35 -1.60 -19.80 2.69
CA VAL A 35 -1.54 -21.16 2.14
C VAL A 35 -2.87 -21.58 1.52
N ASN A 36 -3.99 -21.08 2.04
CA ASN A 36 -5.32 -21.38 1.55
C ASN A 36 -5.79 -20.44 0.44
N ASN A 37 -4.98 -19.39 0.15
CA ASN A 37 -5.22 -18.38 -0.87
C ASN A 37 -6.56 -17.63 -0.70
N ASP A 38 -6.94 -17.34 0.56
CA ASP A 38 -8.14 -16.56 0.90
C ASP A 38 -7.86 -15.05 1.00
N GLY A 39 -6.60 -14.63 0.82
CA GLY A 39 -6.13 -13.25 0.86
C GLY A 39 -5.65 -12.78 2.25
N ALA A 40 -5.72 -13.65 3.27
CA ALA A 40 -5.31 -13.33 4.65
C ALA A 40 -4.35 -14.40 5.20
N VAL A 41 -3.29 -13.99 5.89
CA VAL A 41 -2.45 -14.91 6.65
C VAL A 41 -3.00 -15.04 8.06
N THR A 42 -3.45 -16.23 8.44
CA THR A 42 -4.17 -16.51 9.68
C THR A 42 -3.71 -17.82 10.32
N MET A 43 -4.27 -18.16 11.48
CA MET A 43 -4.09 -19.47 12.10
C MET A 43 -4.66 -20.62 11.24
N SER A 44 -5.58 -20.34 10.31
CA SER A 44 -6.09 -21.35 9.38
C SER A 44 -4.98 -21.87 8.47
N ASP A 45 -4.13 -20.98 7.98
CA ASP A 45 -2.98 -21.33 7.13
C ASP A 45 -1.94 -22.13 7.88
N ALA A 46 -1.62 -21.74 9.11
CA ALA A 46 -0.73 -22.50 9.97
C ALA A 46 -1.26 -23.92 10.23
N ASN A 47 -2.56 -24.06 10.46
CA ASN A 47 -3.18 -25.38 10.66
C ASN A 47 -3.10 -26.24 9.40
N MET A 48 -3.27 -25.66 8.20
CA MET A 48 -3.12 -26.40 6.94
C MET A 48 -1.70 -26.96 6.76
N VAL A 49 -0.66 -26.21 7.14
CA VAL A 49 0.73 -26.71 7.12
C VAL A 49 0.91 -27.84 8.13
N VAL A 50 0.34 -27.70 9.34
CA VAL A 50 0.37 -28.78 10.35
C VAL A 50 -0.33 -30.04 9.84
N ASP A 51 -1.50 -29.92 9.23
CA ASP A 51 -2.25 -31.06 8.68
C ASP A 51 -1.48 -31.73 7.53
N GLN A 52 -0.84 -30.95 6.67
CA GLN A 52 0.02 -31.46 5.59
C GLN A 52 1.20 -32.25 6.17
N PHE A 53 1.89 -31.72 7.18
CA PHE A 53 2.99 -32.38 7.87
C PHE A 53 2.54 -33.66 8.56
N LEU A 54 1.42 -33.63 9.30
CA LEU A 54 0.91 -34.82 10.03
C LEU A 54 0.38 -35.91 9.10
N SER A 55 -0.08 -35.58 7.92
CA SER A 55 -0.51 -36.55 6.90
C SER A 55 0.65 -37.34 6.27
N GLY A 56 1.88 -36.97 6.58
CA GLY A 56 3.09 -37.60 6.03
C GLY A 56 3.37 -37.20 4.56
N ASN A 57 2.69 -36.16 4.06
CA ASN A 57 2.81 -35.67 2.70
C ASN A 57 4.01 -34.70 2.53
N THR A 58 5.12 -35.03 3.18
CA THR A 58 6.34 -34.21 3.21
C THR A 58 7.26 -34.42 2.00
N GLY A 59 6.88 -35.29 1.07
CA GLY A 59 7.77 -35.74 -0.01
C GLY A 59 7.63 -35.06 -1.38
N ALA A 60 6.64 -34.19 -1.56
CA ALA A 60 6.58 -33.31 -2.73
C ALA A 60 6.40 -31.90 -2.17
N VAL A 61 7.50 -31.18 -2.11
CA VAL A 61 7.50 -29.77 -1.67
C VAL A 61 6.63 -29.01 -2.66
N ASP A 62 5.36 -28.80 -2.27
CA ASP A 62 4.54 -27.79 -2.89
C ASP A 62 4.99 -26.45 -2.27
N ASP A 63 5.57 -25.56 -3.07
CA ASP A 63 6.18 -24.30 -2.62
C ASP A 63 5.26 -23.47 -1.68
N VAL A 64 3.96 -23.70 -1.75
CA VAL A 64 2.96 -23.04 -0.92
C VAL A 64 3.06 -23.41 0.55
N TYR A 65 3.42 -24.64 0.89
CA TYR A 65 3.54 -25.13 2.28
C TYR A 65 4.95 -24.97 2.87
N ASP A 66 5.98 -24.86 2.02
CA ASP A 66 7.36 -24.53 2.42
C ASP A 66 7.49 -23.00 2.56
N VAL A 67 6.91 -22.48 3.62
CA VAL A 67 6.80 -21.02 3.82
C VAL A 67 8.15 -20.39 4.16
N ASN A 68 9.05 -21.14 4.80
CA ASN A 68 10.38 -20.64 5.14
C ASN A 68 11.41 -20.82 4.01
N GLY A 69 11.12 -21.67 3.01
CA GLY A 69 11.97 -21.92 1.85
C GLY A 69 13.17 -22.80 2.16
N ASP A 70 13.11 -23.65 3.20
CA ASP A 70 14.24 -24.54 3.57
C ASP A 70 14.20 -25.89 2.84
N GLY A 71 13.18 -26.14 2.01
CA GLY A 71 12.99 -27.35 1.21
C GLY A 71 12.28 -28.46 1.95
N ALA A 72 11.68 -28.22 3.12
CA ALA A 72 10.98 -29.21 3.92
C ALA A 72 9.71 -28.65 4.55
N VAL A 73 8.57 -29.26 4.29
CA VAL A 73 7.31 -28.92 4.97
C VAL A 73 7.27 -29.52 6.37
N ASN A 74 7.33 -28.67 7.39
CA ASN A 74 7.39 -29.10 8.81
C ASN A 74 6.85 -28.00 9.74
N MET A 75 7.01 -28.21 11.06
CA MET A 75 6.55 -27.25 12.07
C MET A 75 7.23 -25.88 12.01
N SER A 76 8.40 -25.75 11.36
CA SER A 76 9.05 -24.45 11.19
C SER A 76 8.25 -23.53 10.27
N ASP A 77 7.58 -24.10 9.25
CA ASP A 77 6.73 -23.37 8.32
C ASP A 77 5.46 -22.89 9.03
N ALA A 78 4.81 -23.76 9.79
CA ALA A 78 3.66 -23.38 10.59
C ALA A 78 4.03 -22.27 11.60
N ASN A 79 5.18 -22.36 12.27
CA ASN A 79 5.68 -21.33 13.16
C ASN A 79 5.98 -20.03 12.42
N MET A 80 6.47 -20.08 11.19
CA MET A 80 6.68 -18.89 10.37
C MET A 80 5.36 -18.19 10.06
N ILE A 81 4.31 -18.94 9.70
CA ILE A 81 2.97 -18.38 9.50
C ILE A 81 2.45 -17.72 10.78
N VAL A 82 2.59 -18.38 11.92
CA VAL A 82 2.20 -17.79 13.22
C VAL A 82 2.95 -16.50 13.49
N ASN A 83 4.25 -16.43 13.21
CA ASN A 83 5.04 -15.22 13.38
C ASN A 83 4.59 -14.11 12.41
N ILE A 84 4.29 -14.44 11.14
CA ILE A 84 3.73 -13.49 10.18
C ILE A 84 2.40 -12.95 10.70
N PHE A 85 1.51 -13.84 11.16
CA PHE A 85 0.20 -13.48 11.70
C PHE A 85 0.31 -12.58 12.94
N LEU A 86 1.16 -12.94 13.90
CA LEU A 86 1.34 -12.19 15.15
C LEU A 86 2.01 -10.81 14.92
N ASN A 87 2.81 -10.68 13.87
CA ASN A 87 3.47 -9.43 13.49
C ASN A 87 2.68 -8.60 12.48
N GLN A 88 1.47 -9.04 12.10
CA GLN A 88 0.62 -8.22 11.24
C GLN A 88 0.21 -6.93 11.95
N ILE A 89 0.46 -5.82 11.27
CA ILE A 89 -0.03 -4.52 11.71
C ILE A 89 -1.55 -4.48 11.49
N VAL A 90 -2.32 -4.23 12.55
CA VAL A 90 -3.76 -4.07 12.46
C VAL A 90 -4.09 -2.59 12.32
N TYR A 91 -4.49 -2.18 11.13
CA TYR A 91 -4.93 -0.81 10.88
C TYR A 91 -6.40 -0.64 11.29
N VAL A 92 -6.67 0.29 12.19
CA VAL A 92 -8.03 0.57 12.69
C VAL A 92 -8.55 1.86 12.03
N PRO A 93 -9.74 1.84 11.39
CA PRO A 93 -10.33 3.03 10.82
C PRO A 93 -11.00 3.89 11.92
N VAL A 94 -10.63 5.17 11.99
CA VAL A 94 -11.19 6.17 12.89
C VAL A 94 -12.13 7.09 12.10
N ASP A 95 -13.37 7.14 12.51
CA ASP A 95 -14.36 8.10 11.99
C ASP A 95 -14.10 9.47 12.65
N LEU A 96 -13.71 10.46 11.86
CA LEU A 96 -13.52 11.85 12.28
C LEU A 96 -14.72 12.75 11.96
N GLY A 97 -15.84 12.17 11.49
CA GLY A 97 -16.98 12.94 10.97
C GLY A 97 -16.71 13.54 9.58
N LEU A 98 -15.80 12.94 8.81
CA LEU A 98 -15.41 13.32 7.46
C LEU A 98 -16.01 12.35 6.42
N SER A 99 -15.74 12.60 5.14
CA SER A 99 -16.20 11.77 4.03
C SER A 99 -15.64 10.35 4.05
N VAL A 100 -14.46 10.15 4.66
CA VAL A 100 -13.78 8.87 4.84
C VAL A 100 -13.27 8.70 6.27
N LYS A 101 -13.03 7.45 6.68
CA LYS A 101 -12.35 7.16 7.95
C LYS A 101 -10.83 7.13 7.75
N TRP A 102 -10.07 7.57 8.73
CA TRP A 102 -8.62 7.64 8.68
C TRP A 102 -7.97 6.54 9.51
N ALA A 103 -6.87 5.97 9.04
CA ALA A 103 -6.14 4.97 9.81
C ALA A 103 -5.55 5.54 11.10
N THR A 104 -5.46 4.71 12.14
CA THR A 104 -4.77 5.07 13.39
C THR A 104 -3.28 5.25 13.20
N CYS A 105 -2.65 4.44 12.32
CA CYS A 105 -1.20 4.37 12.12
C CYS A 105 -0.82 4.64 10.67
N ASN A 106 0.42 5.05 10.43
CA ASN A 106 1.01 5.09 9.09
C ASN A 106 1.23 3.67 8.55
N VAL A 107 1.32 3.52 7.24
CA VAL A 107 1.76 2.25 6.62
C VAL A 107 3.12 1.85 7.17
N GLY A 108 3.25 0.60 7.62
CA GLY A 108 4.47 0.08 8.25
C GLY A 108 4.65 0.43 9.73
N ALA A 109 3.69 1.11 10.37
CA ALA A 109 3.73 1.46 11.79
C ALA A 109 2.72 0.66 12.61
N SER A 110 3.12 0.20 13.79
CA SER A 110 2.26 -0.50 14.76
C SER A 110 1.57 0.48 15.71
N ASP A 111 2.23 1.58 16.03
CA ASP A 111 1.74 2.61 16.94
C ASP A 111 1.43 3.93 16.21
N PRO A 112 0.44 4.71 16.70
CA PRO A 112 0.04 5.97 16.05
C PRO A 112 1.15 7.02 15.94
N TRP A 113 2.17 6.94 16.79
CA TRP A 113 3.29 7.89 16.84
C TRP A 113 4.53 7.43 16.06
N GLU A 114 4.55 6.22 15.52
CA GLU A 114 5.63 5.76 14.66
C GLU A 114 5.52 6.38 13.27
N TYR A 115 6.68 6.64 12.67
CA TYR A 115 6.73 7.26 11.34
C TYR A 115 6.27 6.30 10.23
N GLY A 116 6.41 4.98 10.46
CA GLY A 116 6.15 3.96 9.46
C GLY A 116 7.21 3.90 8.38
N ASP A 117 6.84 3.30 7.27
CA ASP A 117 7.69 3.21 6.09
C ASP A 117 7.52 4.43 5.18
N TYR A 118 8.57 4.74 4.41
CA TYR A 118 8.54 5.81 3.40
C TYR A 118 8.36 5.19 2.02
N PHE A 119 7.53 5.82 1.20
CA PHE A 119 7.23 5.36 -0.15
C PHE A 119 7.46 6.51 -1.14
N ALA A 120 8.06 6.20 -2.29
CA ALA A 120 7.96 7.12 -3.43
C ALA A 120 6.54 7.05 -4.01
N TRP A 121 6.07 8.13 -4.60
CA TRP A 121 4.69 8.19 -5.09
C TRP A 121 4.44 7.17 -6.22
N GLY A 122 3.43 6.31 -6.04
CA GLY A 122 3.13 5.23 -6.97
C GLY A 122 4.05 4.00 -6.82
N GLU A 123 4.78 3.90 -5.72
CA GLU A 123 5.51 2.70 -5.32
C GLU A 123 4.90 2.11 -4.05
N THR A 124 4.88 0.80 -3.96
CA THR A 124 4.21 0.05 -2.89
C THR A 124 5.19 -0.65 -1.94
N GLU A 125 6.47 -0.59 -2.27
CA GLU A 125 7.57 -1.09 -1.46
C GLU A 125 8.44 0.06 -0.97
N LYS A 126 8.90 -0.03 0.28
CA LYS A 126 9.89 0.90 0.82
C LYS A 126 11.24 0.65 0.16
N LYS A 127 12.02 1.71 0.01
CA LYS A 127 13.38 1.63 -0.49
C LYS A 127 14.40 1.65 0.65
N GLU A 128 15.59 1.20 0.33
CA GLU A 128 16.79 1.41 1.15
C GLU A 128 17.01 2.92 1.39
N ARG A 129 17.58 3.26 2.54
CA ARG A 129 17.95 4.65 2.83
C ARG A 129 18.87 5.21 1.74
N PHE A 130 18.70 6.48 1.40
CA PHE A 130 19.51 7.22 0.42
C PHE A 130 19.36 6.77 -1.04
N THR A 131 18.30 6.01 -1.36
CA THR A 131 18.04 5.56 -2.72
C THR A 131 16.83 6.24 -3.37
N TYR A 132 16.20 7.22 -2.72
CA TYR A 132 15.07 7.97 -3.26
C TYR A 132 15.55 9.04 -4.25
N ASN A 133 15.55 8.70 -5.53
CA ASN A 133 15.98 9.57 -6.64
C ASN A 133 15.38 9.10 -7.97
N TRP A 134 15.61 9.83 -9.07
CA TRP A 134 15.12 9.46 -10.40
C TRP A 134 15.73 8.16 -10.93
N GLU A 135 16.97 7.83 -10.58
CA GLU A 135 17.65 6.62 -11.05
C GLU A 135 16.97 5.34 -10.54
N THR A 136 16.38 5.42 -9.34
CA THR A 136 15.73 4.29 -8.69
C THR A 136 14.20 4.36 -8.70
N TYR A 137 13.63 5.48 -9.17
CA TYR A 137 12.18 5.64 -9.22
C TYR A 137 11.58 4.70 -10.27
N LYS A 138 10.64 3.86 -9.85
CA LYS A 138 10.02 2.78 -10.65
C LYS A 138 9.55 3.24 -12.04
N TRP A 139 9.05 4.46 -12.15
CA TRP A 139 8.38 4.98 -13.34
C TRP A 139 9.25 5.90 -14.19
N SER A 140 10.57 5.96 -13.97
CA SER A 140 11.45 6.94 -14.63
C SER A 140 12.49 6.35 -15.57
N GLU A 141 12.67 5.03 -15.63
CA GLU A 141 13.77 4.40 -16.40
C GLU A 141 15.14 5.12 -16.19
N GLY A 142 15.36 5.62 -14.95
CA GLY A 142 16.61 6.27 -14.56
C GLY A 142 16.68 7.78 -14.81
N ASP A 143 15.71 8.38 -15.51
CA ASP A 143 15.68 9.82 -15.82
C ASP A 143 14.23 10.36 -15.83
N TYR A 144 14.02 11.57 -15.28
CA TYR A 144 12.72 12.23 -15.23
C TYR A 144 12.11 12.54 -16.60
N HIS A 145 12.90 12.54 -17.68
CA HIS A 145 12.40 12.69 -19.05
C HIS A 145 11.74 11.41 -19.59
N ASN A 146 12.05 10.25 -19.01
CA ASN A 146 11.63 8.94 -19.49
C ASN A 146 10.52 8.34 -18.62
N LEU A 147 9.53 9.12 -18.21
CA LEU A 147 8.43 8.61 -17.40
C LEU A 147 7.56 7.63 -18.19
N THR A 148 7.31 6.48 -17.59
CA THR A 148 6.57 5.35 -18.20
C THR A 148 5.12 5.25 -17.73
N LYS A 149 4.73 5.95 -16.66
CA LYS A 149 3.36 5.96 -16.13
C LYS A 149 3.03 7.28 -15.44
N TYR A 150 1.74 7.63 -15.40
CA TYR A 150 1.23 8.88 -14.81
C TYR A 150 1.76 10.12 -15.51
N VAL A 151 1.67 10.13 -16.84
CA VAL A 151 2.10 11.20 -17.72
C VAL A 151 0.88 11.86 -18.38
N PRO A 152 0.38 12.98 -17.87
CA PRO A 152 -0.88 13.59 -18.34
C PRO A 152 -0.72 14.42 -19.62
N THR A 153 0.51 14.71 -20.07
CA THR A 153 0.77 15.58 -21.25
C THR A 153 1.95 15.09 -22.07
N SER A 154 1.94 15.38 -23.37
CA SER A 154 2.98 15.01 -24.34
C SER A 154 4.24 15.90 -24.29
N TYR A 155 4.66 16.32 -23.13
CA TYR A 155 5.75 17.31 -23.02
C TYR A 155 7.15 16.75 -23.32
N TYR A 156 7.36 15.45 -23.19
CA TYR A 156 8.58 14.70 -23.54
C TYR A 156 8.22 13.43 -24.30
N ASP A 157 9.20 12.69 -24.80
CA ASP A 157 9.03 11.47 -25.60
C ASP A 157 8.38 10.29 -24.82
N GLY A 158 7.91 10.54 -23.59
CA GLY A 158 7.25 9.57 -22.73
C GLY A 158 5.83 9.17 -23.21
N ILE A 159 5.36 8.06 -22.68
CA ILE A 159 3.99 7.56 -22.95
C ILE A 159 3.00 8.45 -22.20
N VAL A 160 2.11 9.13 -22.93
CA VAL A 160 1.00 9.88 -22.34
C VAL A 160 -0.14 8.91 -22.00
N ASP A 161 -0.44 8.73 -20.73
CA ASP A 161 -1.50 7.86 -20.25
C ASP A 161 -2.73 8.60 -19.70
N ASN A 162 -2.63 9.94 -19.58
CA ASN A 162 -3.67 10.84 -19.03
C ASN A 162 -4.13 10.47 -17.59
N LYS A 163 -3.33 9.72 -16.85
CA LYS A 163 -3.65 9.36 -15.47
C LYS A 163 -3.22 10.46 -14.51
N SER A 164 -4.13 10.85 -13.64
CA SER A 164 -3.92 11.89 -12.61
C SER A 164 -4.08 11.38 -11.19
N SER A 165 -4.33 10.09 -11.03
CA SER A 165 -4.47 9.41 -9.75
C SER A 165 -3.85 8.02 -9.86
N LEU A 166 -3.40 7.47 -8.73
CA LEU A 166 -2.81 6.13 -8.69
C LEU A 166 -3.81 5.05 -9.08
N ASP A 167 -3.33 4.07 -9.84
CA ASP A 167 -4.01 2.80 -10.01
C ASP A 167 -3.94 2.00 -8.69
N PRO A 168 -4.89 1.08 -8.43
CA PRO A 168 -4.92 0.32 -7.18
C PRO A 168 -3.63 -0.46 -6.88
N GLU A 169 -2.98 -1.01 -7.89
CA GLU A 169 -1.74 -1.77 -7.77
C GLU A 169 -0.50 -0.92 -7.42
N ASP A 170 -0.60 0.40 -7.54
CA ASP A 170 0.46 1.36 -7.24
C ASP A 170 0.15 2.21 -6.00
N ASP A 171 -0.96 1.93 -5.33
CA ASP A 171 -1.36 2.60 -4.08
C ASP A 171 -0.77 1.85 -2.89
N ALA A 172 0.18 2.48 -2.19
CA ALA A 172 0.88 1.87 -1.06
C ALA A 172 -0.07 1.47 0.09
N ALA A 173 -1.18 2.18 0.29
CA ALA A 173 -2.14 1.82 1.33
C ALA A 173 -2.99 0.61 0.91
N ILE A 174 -3.42 0.51 -0.35
CA ILE A 174 -4.14 -0.67 -0.86
C ILE A 174 -3.28 -1.92 -0.68
N VAL A 175 -2.04 -1.87 -1.14
CA VAL A 175 -1.16 -3.05 -1.16
C VAL A 175 -0.73 -3.48 0.25
N ASN A 176 -0.45 -2.53 1.15
CA ASN A 176 0.12 -2.84 2.47
C ASN A 176 -0.92 -2.94 3.60
N MET A 177 -2.09 -2.31 3.47
CA MET A 177 -3.12 -2.31 4.50
C MET A 177 -4.27 -3.26 4.19
N GLY A 178 -4.43 -3.64 2.92
CA GLY A 178 -5.43 -4.59 2.47
C GLY A 178 -6.77 -3.96 2.09
N ASP A 179 -7.78 -4.80 1.99
CA ASP A 179 -9.10 -4.48 1.43
C ASP A 179 -9.84 -3.35 2.16
N GLY A 180 -10.35 -2.40 1.38
CA GLY A 180 -11.07 -1.21 1.88
C GLY A 180 -10.18 -0.02 2.19
N TRP A 181 -8.87 -0.19 2.26
CA TRP A 181 -7.90 0.88 2.44
C TRP A 181 -7.43 1.44 1.09
N ARG A 182 -7.06 2.70 1.07
CA ARG A 182 -6.35 3.38 -0.02
C ARG A 182 -5.65 4.64 0.48
N MET A 183 -4.79 5.23 -0.31
CA MET A 183 -4.27 6.56 -0.04
C MET A 183 -5.40 7.61 -0.16
N PRO A 184 -5.35 8.69 0.65
CA PRO A 184 -6.31 9.78 0.52
C PRO A 184 -6.14 10.52 -0.80
N THR A 185 -7.21 11.09 -1.32
CA THR A 185 -7.17 12.08 -2.39
C THR A 185 -6.75 13.45 -1.87
N GLU A 186 -6.32 14.36 -2.77
CA GLU A 186 -6.07 15.78 -2.43
C GLU A 186 -7.30 16.43 -1.75
N GLY A 187 -8.51 16.13 -2.25
CA GLY A 187 -9.76 16.67 -1.69
C GLY A 187 -10.06 16.18 -0.26
N GLU A 188 -9.74 14.93 0.06
CA GLU A 188 -9.91 14.38 1.42
C GLU A 188 -8.88 14.95 2.40
N VAL A 189 -7.67 15.24 1.94
CA VAL A 189 -6.67 15.97 2.73
C VAL A 189 -7.13 17.42 2.97
N GLU A 190 -7.69 18.09 1.98
CA GLU A 190 -8.27 19.42 2.15
C GLU A 190 -9.43 19.42 3.15
N GLU A 191 -10.27 18.39 3.11
CA GLU A 191 -11.33 18.19 4.08
C GLU A 191 -10.78 18.03 5.51
N LEU A 192 -9.73 17.21 5.67
CA LEU A 192 -9.04 17.01 6.96
C LEU A 192 -8.46 18.32 7.50
N ILE A 193 -7.80 19.11 6.64
CA ILE A 193 -7.20 20.40 7.00
C ILE A 193 -8.28 21.39 7.46
N THR A 194 -9.39 21.48 6.72
CA THR A 194 -10.37 22.55 6.90
C THR A 194 -11.43 22.26 7.96
N LYS A 195 -11.76 20.98 8.20
CA LYS A 195 -12.85 20.57 9.09
C LYS A 195 -12.39 20.09 10.47
N CYS A 196 -11.14 19.74 10.65
CA CYS A 196 -10.63 19.23 11.91
C CYS A 196 -9.85 20.28 12.71
N THR A 197 -9.74 20.04 14.02
CA THR A 197 -8.90 20.83 14.92
C THR A 197 -7.53 20.17 15.03
N TRP A 198 -6.48 20.95 14.86
CA TRP A 198 -5.10 20.49 14.85
C TRP A 198 -4.36 20.97 16.09
N THR A 199 -3.85 20.05 16.94
CA THR A 199 -3.12 20.37 18.17
C THR A 199 -1.71 19.80 18.09
N TRP A 200 -0.68 20.68 18.08
CA TRP A 200 0.71 20.25 18.00
C TRP A 200 1.23 19.70 19.33
N TYR A 201 1.79 18.49 19.29
CA TYR A 201 2.50 17.87 20.42
C TYR A 201 4.02 17.98 20.24
N LYS A 202 4.68 18.54 21.25
CA LYS A 202 6.13 18.74 21.24
C LYS A 202 6.86 17.48 21.67
N TYR A 203 8.17 17.46 21.43
CA TYR A 203 9.07 16.41 21.88
C TYR A 203 8.87 16.11 23.40
N ARG A 204 9.05 14.83 23.77
CA ARG A 204 8.88 14.31 25.14
C ARG A 204 7.45 14.38 25.70
N ASN A 205 6.43 14.52 24.86
CA ASN A 205 5.07 14.30 25.33
C ASN A 205 4.87 12.83 25.74
N THR A 206 4.07 12.58 26.78
CA THR A 206 3.81 11.21 27.25
C THR A 206 2.69 10.52 26.50
N LYS A 207 1.86 11.27 25.78
CA LYS A 207 0.68 10.74 25.08
C LYS A 207 1.07 10.00 23.79
N TYR A 208 2.10 10.47 23.09
CA TYR A 208 2.46 9.95 21.77
C TYR A 208 3.95 9.53 21.71
N GLY A 209 4.36 8.64 22.63
CA GLY A 209 5.69 8.03 22.63
C GLY A 209 6.88 9.01 22.59
N GLY A 210 6.65 10.27 23.01
CA GLY A 210 7.65 11.34 22.94
C GLY A 210 7.87 11.93 21.54
N LYS A 211 7.11 11.49 20.53
CA LYS A 211 7.23 12.00 19.15
C LYS A 211 6.48 13.32 18.98
N GLN A 212 7.00 14.16 18.10
CA GLN A 212 6.33 15.39 17.68
C GLN A 212 5.36 15.13 16.55
N GLY A 213 4.29 15.91 16.46
CA GLY A 213 3.27 15.79 15.44
C GLY A 213 1.97 16.46 15.86
N TYR A 214 0.95 16.28 15.05
CA TYR A 214 -0.38 16.79 15.33
C TYR A 214 -1.35 15.71 15.79
N GLU A 215 -2.06 15.98 16.87
CA GLU A 215 -3.35 15.36 17.12
C GLU A 215 -4.38 16.10 16.27
N VAL A 216 -5.08 15.37 15.44
CA VAL A 216 -6.10 15.88 14.53
C VAL A 216 -7.45 15.37 15.03
N THR A 217 -8.28 16.28 15.54
CA THR A 217 -9.58 15.97 16.15
C THR A 217 -10.70 16.37 15.20
N GLY A 218 -11.53 15.41 14.87
CA GLY A 218 -12.69 15.58 14.02
C GLY A 218 -13.85 16.27 14.72
N THR A 219 -14.88 16.62 13.97
CA THR A 219 -16.10 17.32 14.48
C THR A 219 -16.90 16.49 15.48
N ASN A 220 -16.73 15.17 15.45
CA ASN A 220 -17.37 14.22 16.37
C ASN A 220 -16.56 13.94 17.66
N GLY A 221 -15.40 14.58 17.83
CA GLY A 221 -14.52 14.46 18.99
C GLY A 221 -13.52 13.29 18.92
N ASN A 222 -13.59 12.41 17.93
CA ASN A 222 -12.59 11.40 17.71
C ASN A 222 -11.30 12.02 17.15
N SER A 223 -10.16 11.40 17.42
CA SER A 223 -8.88 11.93 16.96
C SER A 223 -7.93 10.85 16.44
N ILE A 224 -7.03 11.27 15.55
CA ILE A 224 -5.84 10.52 15.12
C ILE A 224 -4.59 11.35 15.44
N PHE A 225 -3.43 10.69 15.46
CA PHE A 225 -2.15 11.39 15.58
C PHE A 225 -1.36 11.23 14.27
N LEU A 226 -0.90 12.35 13.72
CA LEU A 226 -0.02 12.40 12.56
C LEU A 226 1.39 12.79 13.03
N PRO A 227 2.34 11.84 13.15
CA PRO A 227 3.70 12.16 13.55
C PRO A 227 4.42 12.99 12.50
N ALA A 228 5.31 13.87 12.93
CA ALA A 228 6.20 14.64 12.07
C ALA A 228 7.33 13.74 11.52
N GLY A 229 7.00 12.89 10.56
CA GLY A 229 7.89 11.87 10.01
C GLY A 229 8.98 12.43 9.09
N GLY A 230 8.85 13.67 8.61
CA GLY A 230 9.75 14.20 7.59
C GLY A 230 9.57 13.50 6.25
N TYR A 231 10.66 13.43 5.51
CA TYR A 231 10.75 12.73 4.22
C TYR A 231 12.17 12.17 4.00
N SER A 232 12.31 11.27 3.03
CA SER A 232 13.59 10.65 2.65
C SER A 232 13.98 11.02 1.22
N ASP A 233 15.25 11.36 1.01
CA ASP A 233 15.85 11.60 -0.30
C ASP A 233 17.20 10.89 -0.44
N ILE A 234 17.97 11.20 -1.49
CA ILE A 234 19.28 10.58 -1.76
C ILE A 234 20.32 10.86 -0.65
N ASN A 235 20.10 11.87 0.17
CA ASN A 235 21.11 12.31 1.14
C ASN A 235 20.80 11.88 2.56
N THR A 236 19.51 11.90 2.95
CA THR A 236 19.12 11.66 4.34
C THR A 236 17.60 11.56 4.50
N GLU A 237 17.18 11.08 5.66
CA GLU A 237 15.85 11.33 6.21
C GLU A 237 15.85 12.75 6.80
N ARG A 238 15.05 13.63 6.18
CA ARG A 238 15.03 15.05 6.53
C ARG A 238 13.85 15.40 7.42
N ASN A 239 14.09 16.36 8.29
CA ASN A 239 13.05 17.05 9.05
C ASN A 239 12.19 16.15 9.97
N GLN A 240 12.64 14.93 10.28
CA GLN A 240 11.99 14.10 11.29
C GLN A 240 11.84 14.84 12.61
N GLY A 241 10.65 14.81 13.18
CA GLY A 241 10.30 15.51 14.40
C GLY A 241 9.94 16.99 14.21
N THR A 242 10.09 17.57 13.03
CA THR A 242 9.79 18.99 12.76
C THR A 242 8.79 19.21 11.63
N GLU A 243 8.69 18.27 10.70
CA GLU A 243 7.84 18.33 9.52
C GLU A 243 7.12 16.99 9.31
N GLY A 244 5.86 17.03 8.88
CA GLY A 244 5.13 15.87 8.38
C GLY A 244 4.89 16.01 6.88
N ALA A 245 5.22 14.95 6.13
CA ALA A 245 4.98 14.83 4.71
C ALA A 245 4.23 13.53 4.43
N TYR A 246 3.02 13.63 3.87
CA TYR A 246 2.11 12.50 3.68
C TYR A 246 1.54 12.49 2.27
N TRP A 247 1.85 11.47 1.49
CA TRP A 247 1.35 11.34 0.13
C TRP A 247 -0.17 11.25 0.04
N THR A 248 -0.71 11.85 -1.02
CA THR A 248 -2.05 11.56 -1.54
C THR A 248 -1.96 10.70 -2.80
N SER A 249 -3.08 10.14 -3.24
CA SER A 249 -3.15 9.41 -4.53
C SER A 249 -3.15 10.34 -5.75
N SER A 250 -3.12 11.67 -5.56
CA SER A 250 -3.34 12.67 -6.61
C SER A 250 -2.02 13.18 -7.21
N LEU A 251 -1.93 13.17 -8.54
CA LEU A 251 -0.85 13.80 -9.28
C LEU A 251 -1.09 15.32 -9.41
N VAL A 252 -0.04 16.08 -9.55
CA VAL A 252 -0.18 17.51 -9.92
C VAL A 252 -0.49 17.61 -11.42
N THR A 253 -1.73 17.98 -11.77
CA THR A 253 -2.21 18.00 -13.16
C THR A 253 -2.16 19.34 -13.85
N SER A 254 -2.02 20.44 -13.13
CA SER A 254 -1.91 21.76 -13.75
C SER A 254 -1.18 22.77 -12.87
N SER A 255 -0.18 23.40 -13.44
CA SER A 255 0.02 24.82 -13.26
C SER A 255 0.19 25.38 -14.66
N SER A 256 -0.61 26.35 -15.03
CA SER A 256 -0.61 27.02 -16.34
C SER A 256 0.75 27.62 -16.76
N ASN A 257 1.76 27.53 -15.90
CA ASN A 257 3.07 28.13 -16.09
C ASN A 257 4.25 27.19 -15.79
N ASN A 258 4.04 25.91 -15.44
CA ASN A 258 5.14 24.98 -15.18
C ASN A 258 4.96 23.66 -15.95
N ALA A 259 5.74 23.54 -17.01
CA ALA A 259 5.78 22.36 -17.87
C ALA A 259 6.19 21.06 -17.15
N TYR A 260 6.76 21.14 -15.97
CA TYR A 260 7.26 20.02 -15.17
C TYR A 260 6.34 19.64 -14.00
N SER A 261 5.12 20.20 -13.93
CA SER A 261 4.23 19.96 -12.79
C SER A 261 3.87 18.48 -12.59
N TYR A 262 3.88 17.68 -13.64
CA TYR A 262 3.63 16.24 -13.58
C TYR A 262 4.79 15.42 -12.94
N LEU A 263 5.95 16.03 -12.69
CA LEU A 263 7.03 15.42 -11.92
C LEU A 263 6.72 15.42 -10.42
N ASP A 264 5.71 16.20 -10.00
CA ASP A 264 5.30 16.33 -8.62
C ASP A 264 3.95 15.63 -8.39
N ALA A 265 3.77 15.14 -7.17
CA ALA A 265 2.49 14.65 -6.68
C ALA A 265 2.04 15.46 -5.46
N ARG A 266 0.75 15.37 -5.13
CA ARG A 266 0.13 16.09 -4.02
C ARG A 266 0.42 15.39 -2.70
N LEU A 267 0.69 16.18 -1.67
CA LEU A 267 0.89 15.69 -0.32
C LEU A 267 0.38 16.70 0.72
N LEU A 268 -0.01 16.19 1.89
CA LEU A 268 -0.16 16.97 3.09
C LEU A 268 1.21 17.30 3.65
N ASN A 269 1.48 18.58 3.85
CA ASN A 269 2.68 19.04 4.53
C ASN A 269 2.31 19.87 5.78
N PHE A 270 3.05 19.67 6.87
CA PHE A 270 2.88 20.48 8.07
C PHE A 270 4.18 20.64 8.85
N THR A 271 4.27 21.76 9.57
CA THR A 271 5.22 21.99 10.65
C THR A 271 4.45 22.45 11.90
N SER A 272 5.12 22.75 12.99
CA SER A 272 4.44 23.30 14.18
C SER A 272 3.72 24.65 13.97
N SER A 273 3.90 25.28 12.81
CA SER A 273 3.40 26.64 12.52
C SER A 273 2.38 26.69 11.41
N TYR A 274 2.36 25.72 10.50
CA TYR A 274 1.43 25.70 9.36
C TYR A 274 1.14 24.30 8.87
N ILE A 275 -0.03 24.16 8.26
CA ILE A 275 -0.58 22.94 7.67
C ILE A 275 -1.14 23.32 6.32
N TYR A 276 -0.78 22.63 5.26
CA TYR A 276 -1.25 22.94 3.91
C TYR A 276 -1.14 21.76 2.95
N ASN A 277 -1.96 21.77 1.92
CA ASN A 277 -1.79 20.95 0.73
C ASN A 277 -0.57 21.45 -0.04
N SER A 278 0.40 20.57 -0.25
CA SER A 278 1.64 20.85 -0.95
C SER A 278 1.82 19.96 -2.17
N ARG A 279 2.97 20.06 -2.76
CA ARG A 279 3.46 19.15 -3.81
C ARG A 279 4.94 18.91 -3.62
N GLU A 280 5.36 17.72 -3.97
CA GLU A 280 6.77 17.32 -3.97
C GLU A 280 7.06 16.37 -5.11
N THR A 281 8.34 16.29 -5.47
CA THR A 281 8.82 15.42 -6.53
C THR A 281 8.51 13.96 -6.20
N ARG A 282 7.93 13.23 -7.16
CA ARG A 282 7.40 11.87 -6.96
C ARG A 282 8.38 10.85 -6.43
N PHE A 283 9.68 11.03 -6.64
CA PHE A 283 10.69 10.07 -6.18
C PHE A 283 10.99 10.16 -4.69
N ILE A 284 10.65 11.26 -3.99
CA ILE A 284 10.95 11.35 -2.55
C ILE A 284 10.16 10.30 -1.77
N GLY A 285 10.76 9.79 -0.73
CA GLY A 285 10.08 8.92 0.23
C GLY A 285 9.30 9.74 1.23
N ALA A 286 7.97 9.65 1.24
CA ALA A 286 7.13 10.28 2.26
C ALA A 286 6.23 9.24 2.95
N CYS A 287 5.68 9.59 4.11
CA CYS A 287 4.76 8.74 4.85
C CYS A 287 3.45 8.52 4.07
N VAL A 288 2.79 7.42 4.36
CA VAL A 288 1.44 7.13 3.87
C VAL A 288 0.50 6.89 5.05
N ARG A 289 -0.59 7.66 5.11
CA ARG A 289 -1.71 7.44 6.03
C ARG A 289 -2.92 7.01 5.21
N GLY A 290 -3.36 5.77 5.36
CA GLY A 290 -4.50 5.23 4.64
C GLY A 290 -5.83 5.83 5.09
N VAL A 291 -6.80 5.83 4.17
CA VAL A 291 -8.21 6.08 4.43
C VAL A 291 -9.04 4.84 4.11
N TYR A 292 -10.14 4.65 4.83
CA TYR A 292 -11.02 3.49 4.73
C TYR A 292 -12.38 3.90 4.18
N THR A 293 -12.84 3.20 3.14
CA THR A 293 -14.04 3.56 2.36
C THR A 293 -15.20 2.57 2.46
N LYS A 294 -15.06 1.54 3.34
CA LYS A 294 -16.13 0.56 3.58
C LYS A 294 -16.91 0.82 4.86
#